data_703b2b98789ec2687a12555fb4137881
#
_entry.id   703b2b98789ec2687a12555fb4137881
#
_cell.length_a   1.000
_cell.length_b   1.000
_cell.length_c   1.000
_cell.angle_alpha   90.00
_cell.angle_beta   90.00
_cell.angle_gamma   90.00
#
_symmetry.space_group_name_H-M   'P 1'
#
loop_
_entity.id
_entity.type
_entity.pdbx_description
1 polymer ?
#
loop_
_entity_poly.entity_id
_entity_poly.type
_entity_poly.pdbx_seq_one_letter_code
_entity_poly.pdbx_strand_id
1 'polypeptide(L)'
;MYQYEDHYPNNSQKMWRRAKKVIPGGNMLLSKRPEMFLPNKWPAYFTKAKGCCIWDLDHKKYIDLALMGVGTNILGYCHPEIDDCVQNIIKRGNLS
;
A
#
# COMPACT_ATOMS: atom_id res chain seq x y z
N MET A 1 18.23 22.63 -8.57
CA MET A 1 18.70 21.33 -8.02
C MET A 1 17.81 21.03 -6.82
N TYR A 2 16.90 20.10 -6.97
CA TYR A 2 16.04 19.69 -5.87
C TYR A 2 16.90 18.94 -4.86
N GLN A 3 17.16 19.54 -3.70
CA GLN A 3 17.67 18.81 -2.56
C GLN A 3 16.54 17.91 -2.07
N TYR A 4 16.57 16.63 -2.45
CA TYR A 4 15.84 15.59 -1.75
C TYR A 4 16.48 15.50 -0.36
N GLU A 5 15.84 16.13 0.62
CA GLU A 5 16.17 15.82 2.02
C GLU A 5 15.90 14.33 2.22
N ASP A 6 16.96 13.57 2.29
CA ASP A 6 16.93 12.17 2.66
C ASP A 6 16.47 12.06 4.12
N HIS A 7 15.16 12.17 4.35
CA HIS A 7 14.55 11.77 5.61
C HIS A 7 14.60 10.24 5.70
N TYR A 8 15.79 9.74 5.99
CA TYR A 8 16.05 8.32 6.15
C TYR A 8 16.36 8.01 7.64
N PRO A 9 15.72 6.98 8.21
CA PRO A 9 14.78 6.03 7.63
C PRO A 9 13.33 6.38 7.96
N ASN A 10 12.46 6.43 6.94
CA ASN A 10 11.03 6.59 7.14
C ASN A 10 10.38 5.33 7.74
N ASN A 11 9.17 5.46 8.29
CA ASN A 11 8.48 4.36 8.96
C ASN A 11 8.10 3.24 7.99
N SER A 12 7.78 3.53 6.73
CA SER A 12 7.52 2.53 5.69
C SER A 12 8.74 1.62 5.47
N GLN A 13 9.93 2.18 5.42
CA GLN A 13 11.16 1.40 5.24
C GLN A 13 11.55 0.60 6.50
N LYS A 14 11.29 1.15 7.69
CA LYS A 14 11.45 0.40 8.95
C LYS A 14 10.52 -0.82 8.99
N MET A 15 9.25 -0.60 8.63
CA MET A 15 8.25 -1.67 8.55
C MET A 15 8.63 -2.72 7.50
N TRP A 16 9.11 -2.31 6.32
CA TRP A 16 9.58 -3.21 5.28
C TRP A 16 10.72 -4.11 5.75
N ARG A 17 11.71 -3.54 6.44
CA ARG A 17 12.81 -4.34 7.01
C ARG A 17 12.31 -5.34 8.05
N ARG A 18 11.33 -4.96 8.88
CA ARG A 18 10.69 -5.89 9.83
C ARG A 18 9.90 -6.97 9.10
N ALA A 19 9.11 -6.61 8.12
CA ALA A 19 8.29 -7.56 7.35
C ALA A 19 9.15 -8.64 6.68
N LYS A 20 10.28 -8.30 6.09
CA LYS A 20 11.20 -9.27 5.49
C LYS A 20 11.75 -10.32 6.48
N LYS A 21 11.73 -10.06 7.78
CA LYS A 21 12.16 -11.00 8.80
C LYS A 21 11.08 -12.00 9.22
N VAL A 22 9.81 -11.64 9.06
CA VAL A 22 8.68 -12.42 9.60
C VAL A 22 7.71 -12.90 8.51
N ILE A 23 7.74 -12.31 7.34
CA ILE A 23 6.90 -12.68 6.19
C ILE A 23 7.82 -13.17 5.07
N PRO A 24 7.69 -14.41 4.59
CA PRO A 24 8.42 -14.88 3.42
C PRO A 24 8.23 -13.92 2.24
N GLY A 25 9.33 -13.30 1.78
CA GLY A 25 9.31 -12.31 0.71
C GLY A 25 8.82 -10.90 1.11
N GLY A 26 8.45 -10.66 2.37
CA GLY A 26 8.09 -9.36 2.92
C GLY A 26 6.69 -8.86 2.62
N ASN A 27 6.06 -9.30 1.53
CA ASN A 27 4.68 -8.99 1.16
C ASN A 27 4.08 -10.14 0.33
N MET A 28 2.80 -10.03 -0.03
CA MET A 28 2.10 -11.09 -0.73
C MET A 28 2.40 -11.18 -2.24
N LEU A 29 2.99 -10.15 -2.84
CA LEU A 29 3.25 -10.10 -4.28
C LEU A 29 4.70 -9.71 -4.58
N LEU A 30 5.39 -10.55 -5.35
CA LEU A 30 6.75 -10.28 -5.81
C LEU A 30 6.85 -8.93 -6.54
N SER A 31 5.91 -8.67 -7.45
CA SER A 31 5.88 -7.43 -8.25
C SER A 31 5.58 -6.15 -7.46
N LYS A 32 5.24 -6.27 -6.18
CA LYS A 32 4.96 -5.13 -5.30
C LYS A 32 6.05 -4.87 -4.25
N ARG A 33 7.15 -5.58 -4.34
CA ARG A 33 8.29 -5.33 -3.46
C ARG A 33 8.93 -3.97 -3.75
N PRO A 34 9.29 -3.19 -2.75
CA PRO A 34 9.96 -1.89 -2.94
C PRO A 34 11.18 -1.93 -3.85
N GLU A 35 11.93 -3.02 -3.82
CA GLU A 35 13.12 -3.22 -4.64
C GLU A 35 12.82 -3.26 -6.15
N MET A 36 11.57 -3.55 -6.53
CA MET A 36 11.13 -3.56 -7.94
C MET A 36 10.88 -2.15 -8.49
N PHE A 37 10.80 -1.15 -7.63
CA PHE A 37 10.51 0.24 -7.99
C PHE A 37 11.66 1.16 -7.63
N LEU A 38 11.77 1.51 -6.35
CA LEU A 38 12.78 2.43 -5.85
C LEU A 38 13.31 1.89 -4.52
N PRO A 39 14.39 1.10 -4.54
CA PRO A 39 14.97 0.53 -3.34
C PRO A 39 15.25 1.59 -2.28
N ASN A 40 14.90 1.27 -1.03
CA ASN A 40 15.09 2.12 0.14
C ASN A 40 14.30 3.45 0.18
N LYS A 41 13.58 3.81 -0.89
CA LYS A 41 12.79 5.05 -0.96
C LYS A 41 11.31 4.81 -1.22
N TRP A 42 10.93 3.64 -1.77
CA TRP A 42 9.55 3.31 -2.06
C TRP A 42 8.70 3.26 -0.78
N PRO A 43 7.50 3.89 -0.76
CA PRO A 43 6.57 3.77 0.36
C PRO A 43 5.97 2.36 0.38
N ALA A 44 6.62 1.43 1.07
CA ALA A 44 6.29 0.00 1.04
C ALA A 44 4.90 -0.32 1.57
N TYR A 45 4.36 0.52 2.46
CA TYR A 45 3.06 0.35 3.08
C TYR A 45 2.33 1.69 3.17
N PHE A 46 1.01 1.62 3.24
CA PHE A 46 0.17 2.78 3.46
C PHE A 46 -0.76 2.59 4.65
N THR A 47 -1.15 3.68 5.29
CA THR A 47 -2.13 3.72 6.39
C THR A 47 -3.54 3.94 5.89
N LYS A 48 -3.67 4.58 4.73
CA LYS A 48 -4.95 4.98 4.14
C LYS A 48 -4.84 5.02 2.63
N ALA A 49 -5.91 4.61 1.96
CA ALA A 49 -6.08 4.80 0.54
C ALA A 49 -7.50 5.27 0.24
N LYS A 50 -7.68 6.16 -0.75
CA LYS A 50 -9.00 6.62 -1.21
C LYS A 50 -8.90 7.18 -2.63
N GLY A 51 -9.82 6.76 -3.50
CA GLY A 51 -9.77 7.11 -4.91
C GLY A 51 -8.45 6.67 -5.54
N CYS A 52 -7.69 7.57 -6.11
CA CYS A 52 -6.34 7.30 -6.65
C CYS A 52 -5.20 7.70 -5.69
N CYS A 53 -5.50 8.03 -4.44
CA CYS A 53 -4.51 8.51 -3.49
C CYS A 53 -4.22 7.48 -2.40
N ILE A 54 -2.97 7.42 -1.98
CA ILE A 54 -2.51 6.68 -0.80
C ILE A 54 -1.75 7.59 0.15
N TRP A 55 -1.70 7.24 1.42
CA TRP A 55 -0.89 7.90 2.45
C TRP A 55 0.01 6.87 3.11
N ASP A 56 1.30 7.11 3.09
CA ASP A 56 2.28 6.22 3.70
C ASP A 56 2.23 6.23 5.23
N LEU A 57 3.13 5.50 5.88
CA LEU A 57 3.21 5.43 7.35
C LEU A 57 3.69 6.74 8.00
N ASP A 58 4.18 7.68 7.23
CA ASP A 58 4.56 9.02 7.67
C ASP A 58 3.54 10.08 7.23
N HIS A 59 2.32 9.63 6.81
CA HIS A 59 1.19 10.45 6.37
C HIS A 59 1.46 11.29 5.10
N LYS A 60 2.52 10.99 4.38
CA LYS A 60 2.79 11.63 3.10
C LYS A 60 1.84 11.07 2.04
N LYS A 61 1.20 11.97 1.30
CA LYS A 61 0.24 11.64 0.24
C LYS A 61 0.94 11.38 -1.09
N TYR A 62 0.50 10.36 -1.80
CA TYR A 62 0.92 10.02 -3.16
C TYR A 62 -0.29 9.76 -4.05
N ILE A 63 -0.10 9.93 -5.36
CA ILE A 63 -1.03 9.43 -6.38
C ILE A 63 -0.55 8.05 -6.80
N ASP A 64 -1.43 7.05 -6.71
CA ASP A 64 -1.09 5.68 -7.08
C ASP A 64 -1.25 5.50 -8.60
N LEU A 65 -0.12 5.40 -9.28
CA LEU A 65 -0.04 5.07 -10.71
C LEU A 65 0.38 3.60 -10.94
N ALA A 66 0.46 2.80 -9.88
CA ALA A 66 0.96 1.42 -9.90
C ALA A 66 -0.15 0.37 -9.93
N LEU A 67 -1.20 0.60 -10.72
CA LEU A 67 -2.32 -0.32 -10.96
C LEU A 67 -3.20 -0.64 -9.73
N MET A 68 -3.16 0.16 -8.67
CA MET A 68 -4.06 0.06 -7.50
C MET A 68 -4.48 -1.38 -7.15
N GLY A 69 -3.51 -2.20 -6.69
CA GLY A 69 -3.78 -3.60 -6.33
C GLY A 69 -3.97 -4.53 -7.54
N VAL A 70 -3.17 -4.33 -8.61
CA VAL A 70 -3.22 -5.15 -9.84
C VAL A 70 -4.58 -5.07 -10.55
N GLY A 71 -5.16 -3.86 -10.57
CA GLY A 71 -6.44 -3.59 -11.22
C GLY A 71 -7.68 -4.02 -10.43
N THR A 72 -7.53 -4.53 -9.21
CA THR A 72 -8.68 -4.92 -8.37
C THR A 72 -9.51 -3.73 -7.91
N ASN A 73 -8.91 -2.55 -7.79
CA ASN A 73 -9.57 -1.31 -7.38
C ASN A 73 -9.90 -0.40 -8.56
N ILE A 74 -10.50 -0.94 -9.61
CA ILE A 74 -10.79 -0.22 -10.86
C ILE A 74 -11.66 1.04 -10.66
N LEU A 75 -12.49 1.08 -9.61
CA LEU A 75 -13.31 2.23 -9.22
C LEU A 75 -12.60 3.16 -8.24
N GLY A 76 -11.33 2.91 -7.96
CA GLY A 76 -10.56 3.59 -6.92
C GLY A 76 -10.65 2.89 -5.57
N TYR A 77 -9.72 3.26 -4.67
CA TYR A 77 -9.72 2.75 -3.31
C TYR A 77 -10.94 3.22 -2.51
N CYS A 78 -11.47 2.37 -1.64
CA CYS A 78 -12.54 2.70 -0.71
C CYS A 78 -13.77 3.29 -1.40
N HIS A 79 -14.24 2.65 -2.47
CA HIS A 79 -15.50 3.03 -3.11
C HIS A 79 -16.66 2.71 -2.16
N PRO A 80 -17.46 3.71 -1.71
CA PRO A 80 -18.38 3.53 -0.58
C PRO A 80 -19.44 2.46 -0.84
N GLU A 81 -20.05 2.41 -2.00
CA GLU A 81 -21.07 1.39 -2.31
C GLU A 81 -20.50 -0.03 -2.30
N ILE A 82 -19.27 -0.21 -2.77
CA ILE A 82 -18.57 -1.50 -2.75
C ILE A 82 -18.22 -1.89 -1.33
N ASP A 83 -17.63 -0.98 -0.56
CA ASP A 83 -17.21 -1.23 0.80
C ASP A 83 -18.40 -1.58 1.70
N ASP A 84 -19.52 -0.88 1.58
CA ASP A 84 -20.74 -1.15 2.32
C ASP A 84 -21.30 -2.54 2.00
N CYS A 85 -21.33 -2.90 0.72
CA CYS A 85 -21.77 -4.23 0.28
C CYS A 85 -20.87 -5.33 0.86
N VAL A 86 -19.55 -5.16 0.76
CA VAL A 86 -18.56 -6.14 1.25
C VAL A 86 -18.66 -6.30 2.78
N GLN A 87 -18.79 -5.19 3.53
CA GLN A 87 -18.96 -5.25 4.99
C GLN A 87 -20.19 -6.04 5.41
N ASN A 88 -21.29 -5.90 4.68
CA ASN A 88 -22.52 -6.65 4.95
C ASN A 88 -22.37 -8.16 4.67
N ILE A 89 -21.61 -8.51 3.65
CA ILE A 89 -21.33 -9.92 3.34
C ILE A 89 -20.36 -10.56 4.32
N ILE A 90 -19.29 -9.85 4.69
CA ILE A 90 -18.28 -10.35 5.65
C ILE A 90 -18.92 -10.76 6.98
N LYS A 91 -19.92 -10.03 7.45
CA LYS A 91 -20.66 -10.36 8.70
C LYS A 91 -21.39 -11.71 8.65
N ARG A 92 -21.63 -12.25 7.46
CA ARG A 92 -22.31 -13.53 7.24
C ARG A 92 -21.36 -14.66 6.84
N GLY A 93 -20.09 -14.37 6.70
CA GLY A 93 -19.04 -15.25 6.20
C GLY A 93 -18.49 -14.76 4.87
N ASN A 94 -17.21 -14.96 4.65
CA ASN A 94 -16.48 -14.42 3.48
C ASN A 94 -15.90 -15.52 2.57
N LEU A 95 -16.26 -16.76 2.83
CA LEU A 95 -15.82 -17.90 2.01
C LEU A 95 -17.05 -18.72 1.63
N SER A 96 -17.26 -18.87 0.35
CA SER A 96 -18.33 -19.68 -0.19
C SER A 96 -17.76 -20.89 -0.95
#